data_f09583ad2fc70a407afbab99635baedb
#
_entry.id   f09583ad2fc70a407afbab99635baedb
#
_cell.length_a   1.000
_cell.length_b   1.000
_cell.length_c   1.000
_cell.angle_alpha   90.00
_cell.angle_beta   90.00
_cell.angle_gamma   90.00
#
_symmetry.space_group_name_H-M   'P 1'
#
loop_
_entity.id
_entity.type
_entity.pdbx_description
1 polymer ?
#
loop_
_entity_poly.entity_id
_entity_poly.type
_entity_poly.pdbx_seq_one_letter_code
_entity_poly.pdbx_strand_id
1 'polypeptide(L)' 'MARNKHPEETVNLILDVALALFFEKGYDNTSIQDIIDGLGG' A
#
# COMPACT_ATOMS: atom_id res chain seq x y z
N MET A 1 -11.10 -21.52 6.66
CA MET A 1 -11.00 -21.14 6.52
C MET A 1 -10.67 -20.45 6.10
N ALA A 2 -10.50 -20.21 5.80
CA ALA A 2 -10.12 -19.72 5.43
C ALA A 2 -9.88 -18.82 5.28
N ARG A 3 -10.03 -18.45 5.28
CA ARG A 3 -9.79 -17.51 5.17
C ARG A 3 -9.04 -16.94 5.57
N ASN A 4 -8.42 -17.07 5.52
CA ASN A 4 -7.71 -16.59 5.97
C ASN A 4 -7.03 -15.57 5.80
N LYS A 5 -7.23 -14.93 5.95
CA LYS A 5 -6.69 -13.78 5.69
C LYS A 5 -5.88 -13.35 6.76
N HIS A 6 -4.78 -12.71 6.55
CA HIS A 6 -3.88 -12.19 7.55
C HIS A 6 -3.91 -10.67 7.46
N PRO A 7 -4.70 -10.03 8.32
CA PRO A 7 -4.80 -8.57 8.29
C PRO A 7 -3.45 -7.89 8.40
N GLU A 8 -2.54 -8.50 9.16
CA GLU A 8 -1.20 -7.93 9.31
C GLU A 8 -0.45 -7.88 7.99
N GLU A 9 -0.61 -8.92 7.20
CA GLU A 9 0.06 -8.94 5.90
C GLU A 9 -0.48 -7.87 4.99
N THR A 10 -1.78 -7.69 5.03
CA THR A 10 -2.40 -6.66 4.20
C THR A 10 -1.92 -5.28 4.62
N VAL A 11 -1.89 -5.02 5.92
CA VAL A 11 -1.42 -3.75 6.42
C VAL A 11 0.03 -3.51 6.02
N ASN A 12 0.87 -4.53 6.16
CA ASN A 12 2.26 -4.40 5.80
C ASN A 12 2.43 -4.12 4.31
N LEU A 13 1.63 -4.76 3.49
CA LEU A 13 1.67 -4.53 2.05
C LEU A 13 1.32 -3.09 1.72
N ILE A 14 0.27 -2.58 2.35
CA ILE A 14 -0.14 -1.21 2.13
C ILE A 14 0.98 -0.25 2.54
N LEU A 15 1.60 -0.51 3.68
CA LEU A 15 2.68 0.33 4.16
C LEU A 15 3.89 0.28 3.21
N ASP A 16 4.21 -0.89 2.71
CA ASP A 16 5.30 -1.03 1.76
C ASP A 16 5.08 -0.18 0.53
N VAL A 17 3.90 -0.29 -0.05
CA VAL A 17 3.56 0.47 -1.24
C VAL A 17 3.61 1.96 -0.94
N ALA A 18 3.03 2.35 0.19
CA ALA A 18 2.99 3.76 0.55
C ALA A 18 4.40 4.32 0.71
N LEU A 19 5.26 3.58 1.40
CA LEU A 19 6.62 4.05 1.61
C LEU A 19 7.38 4.16 0.30
N ALA A 20 7.21 3.19 -0.59
CA ALA A 20 7.87 3.25 -1.89
C ALA A 20 7.45 4.49 -2.66
N LEU A 21 6.16 4.78 -2.63
CA LEU A 21 5.64 5.96 -3.33
C LEU A 21 6.14 7.24 -2.69
N PHE A 22 6.23 7.27 -1.36
CA PHE A 22 6.75 8.44 -0.68
C PHE A 22 8.18 8.71 -1.10
N PHE A 23 8.98 7.67 -1.28
CA PHE A 23 10.36 7.84 -1.73
C PHE A 23 10.44 8.29 -3.18
N GLU A 24 9.55 7.79 -4.01
CA GLU A 24 9.59 8.12 -5.43
C GLU A 24 9.00 9.48 -5.73
N LYS A 25 7.85 9.76 -5.15
CA LYS A 25 7.12 10.96 -5.48
C LYS A 25 7.20 12.02 -4.41
N GLY A 26 7.49 11.61 -3.19
CA GLY A 26 7.40 12.50 -2.05
C GLY A 26 6.04 12.39 -1.41
N TYR A 27 6.02 12.59 -0.10
CA TYR A 27 4.80 12.43 0.67
C TYR A 27 3.68 13.34 0.17
N ASP A 28 4.02 14.57 -0.14
CA ASP A 28 3.02 15.55 -0.57
C ASP A 28 2.45 15.23 -1.93
N ASN A 29 3.19 14.49 -2.74
CA ASN A 29 2.75 14.16 -4.10
C ASN A 29 2.10 12.80 -4.20
N THR A 30 2.05 12.06 -3.11
CA THR A 30 1.44 10.73 -3.09
C THR A 30 0.00 10.86 -2.65
N SER A 31 -0.89 10.20 -3.37
CA SER A 31 -2.32 10.23 -3.04
C SER A 31 -2.80 8.82 -2.73
N ILE A 32 -4.00 8.73 -2.18
CA ILE A 32 -4.61 7.43 -1.91
C ILE A 32 -4.76 6.63 -3.19
N GLN A 33 -5.09 7.32 -4.29
CA GLN A 33 -5.25 6.63 -5.57
C GLN A 33 -3.93 6.00 -6.01
N ASP A 34 -2.83 6.69 -5.78
CA ASP A 34 -1.51 6.13 -6.11
C ASP A 34 -1.25 4.84 -5.34
N ILE A 35 -1.62 4.84 -4.07
CA ILE A 35 -1.42 3.65 -3.24
C ILE A 35 -2.28 2.50 -3.76
N ILE A 36 -3.53 2.79 -4.09
CA ILE A 36 -4.43 1.77 -4.61
C ILE A 36 -3.88 1.19 -5.90
N ASP A 37 -3.40 2.05 -6.79
CA ASP A 37 -2.80 1.59 -8.04
C ASP A 37 -1.58 0.72 -7.78
N GLY A 38 -0.78 1.10 -6.80
CA GLY A 38 0.40 0.32 -6.44
C GLY A 38 0.06 -1.04 -5.89
N LEU A 39 -1.13 -1.17 -5.30
CA LEU A 39 -1.60 -2.45 -4.81
C LEU A 39 -2.20 -3.32 -5.90
N GLY A 40 -2.30 -2.79 -7.09
CA GLY A 40 -2.84 -3.53 -8.21
C GLY A 40 -4.35 -3.44 -8.35
N GLY A 41 -4.93 -2.50 -7.64
CA GLY A 41 -6.39 -2.36 -7.63
C GLY A 41 -6.98 -1.74 -8.85
#